data_075b7d5c66381aebd808eb352c18279b
#
_entry.id   075b7d5c66381aebd808eb352c18279b
#
_cell.length_a   1.000
_cell.length_b   1.000
_cell.length_c   1.000
_cell.angle_alpha   90.00
_cell.angle_beta   90.00
_cell.angle_gamma   90.00
#
_symmetry.space_group_name_H-M   'P 1'
#
loop_
_entity.id
_entity.type
_entity.pdbx_description
1 polymer ?
#
loop_
_entity_poly.entity_id
_entity_poly.type
_entity_poly.pdbx_seq_one_letter_code
_entity_poly.pdbx_strand_id
1 'polypeptide(L)'
;YVAFGARAVDEGQNPKYLNSSDSLIYNKSKILFGLNSAQEAIKNEDGVVIMEGYFDVISAQAHGVENAVASCGTALTPDHVKILSRYTKSRRIFLSFDTDGAGINATKKGSAVIKETLSTLGDIKQFDESHISSAMDNKYACEIRVVSPPQGKDPDEFIRTMGGDAFKEYIKSAPLLIDFLLNNILKEKNSAKTPQQKAELVEQTIEILKDVNNKIIQSEYVKMVSTVINVDENAMLKELARIERQGDNEGRIQYKQKVVTNSSQFEIKAQKNLLSVFLANDNVLSYQQLKEMLPEDIIQDETLIIVKNTIDKLACTINNVKELTKNLYTEFIEDDNLTQILTDIVELSEAFHGLEPDEFERAVRENIVRLKKCYQEKEAEKIRQQYKQVNDDEIEALKIQMQLRDKIKLRTGDK
;
A
#
# COMPACT_ATOMS: atom_id res chain seq x y z
N TYR A 1 26.12 -6.13 2.97
CA TYR A 1 25.68 -6.62 1.66
C TYR A 1 24.66 -7.72 1.88
N VAL A 2 23.50 -7.60 1.22
CA VAL A 2 22.39 -8.57 1.37
C VAL A 2 22.15 -9.38 0.09
N ALA A 3 22.60 -8.87 -1.06
CA ALA A 3 22.46 -9.52 -2.36
C ALA A 3 23.47 -8.94 -3.37
N PHE A 4 23.56 -9.59 -4.52
CA PHE A 4 24.38 -9.18 -5.66
C PHE A 4 23.51 -9.08 -6.91
N GLY A 5 23.78 -8.09 -7.74
CA GLY A 5 23.28 -7.97 -9.10
C GLY A 5 24.44 -8.04 -10.09
N ALA A 6 24.25 -8.70 -11.22
CA ALA A 6 25.20 -8.77 -12.29
C ALA A 6 24.55 -8.44 -13.63
N ARG A 7 25.32 -7.86 -14.56
CA ARG A 7 24.93 -7.64 -15.94
C ARG A 7 25.89 -8.35 -16.87
N ALA A 8 25.37 -9.01 -17.89
CA ALA A 8 26.17 -9.61 -18.94
C ALA A 8 27.01 -8.53 -19.65
N VAL A 9 28.30 -8.80 -19.84
CA VAL A 9 29.25 -7.89 -20.52
C VAL A 9 29.25 -8.13 -22.04
N ASP A 10 29.09 -9.39 -22.44
CA ASP A 10 29.14 -9.78 -23.85
C ASP A 10 27.74 -9.71 -24.47
N GLU A 11 27.66 -9.23 -25.72
CA GLU A 11 26.46 -9.25 -26.52
C GLU A 11 25.99 -10.69 -26.77
N GLY A 12 24.71 -10.96 -26.49
CA GLY A 12 24.10 -12.28 -26.70
C GLY A 12 24.04 -13.18 -25.47
N GLN A 13 24.62 -12.81 -24.33
CA GLN A 13 24.45 -13.55 -23.08
C GLN A 13 23.04 -13.32 -22.50
N ASN A 14 22.35 -14.42 -22.18
CA ASN A 14 21.06 -14.39 -21.52
C ASN A 14 21.12 -15.13 -20.18
N PRO A 15 20.52 -14.58 -19.10
CA PRO A 15 19.82 -13.30 -19.03
C PRO A 15 20.78 -12.09 -19.02
N LYS A 16 20.34 -10.95 -19.59
CA LYS A 16 21.11 -9.68 -19.60
C LYS A 16 21.42 -9.19 -18.18
N TYR A 17 20.53 -9.43 -17.23
CA TYR A 17 20.71 -9.14 -15.80
C TYR A 17 20.43 -10.38 -14.97
N LEU A 18 21.25 -10.61 -13.96
CA LEU A 18 21.10 -11.69 -13.01
C LEU A 18 21.13 -11.11 -11.59
N ASN A 19 20.10 -11.37 -10.81
CA ASN A 19 20.00 -10.97 -9.42
C ASN A 19 20.05 -12.19 -8.52
N SER A 20 20.57 -12.04 -7.30
CA SER A 20 20.44 -13.05 -6.26
C SER A 20 18.99 -13.50 -6.10
N SER A 21 18.78 -14.76 -5.78
CA SER A 21 17.48 -15.28 -5.40
C SER A 21 17.04 -14.70 -4.06
N ASP A 22 15.72 -14.69 -3.79
CA ASP A 22 15.19 -14.30 -2.49
C ASP A 22 15.76 -15.21 -1.38
N SER A 23 16.01 -14.61 -0.23
CA SER A 23 16.58 -15.28 0.94
C SER A 23 15.99 -14.68 2.23
N LEU A 24 16.36 -15.19 3.40
CA LEU A 24 15.92 -14.65 4.69
C LEU A 24 16.27 -13.16 4.90
N ILE A 25 17.34 -12.68 4.27
CA ILE A 25 17.82 -11.30 4.41
C ILE A 25 17.63 -10.46 3.13
N TYR A 26 17.16 -11.05 2.05
CA TYR A 26 16.96 -10.37 0.77
C TYR A 26 15.62 -10.78 0.14
N ASN A 27 14.75 -9.81 -0.05
CA ASN A 27 13.52 -9.97 -0.80
C ASN A 27 13.39 -8.81 -1.78
N LYS A 28 13.36 -9.13 -3.07
CA LYS A 28 13.32 -8.14 -4.17
C LYS A 28 12.13 -7.19 -4.06
N SER A 29 11.00 -7.66 -3.56
CA SER A 29 9.80 -6.86 -3.41
C SER A 29 9.83 -5.88 -2.24
N LYS A 30 10.84 -5.96 -1.37
CA LYS A 30 10.99 -5.15 -0.15
C LYS A 30 12.28 -4.31 -0.11
N ILE A 31 13.15 -4.43 -1.11
CA ILE A 31 14.45 -3.76 -1.13
C ILE A 31 14.56 -2.89 -2.38
N LEU A 32 14.99 -1.65 -2.18
CA LEU A 32 15.34 -0.71 -3.25
C LEU A 32 16.84 -0.53 -3.31
N PHE A 33 17.41 -0.68 -4.50
CA PHE A 33 18.82 -0.43 -4.73
C PHE A 33 19.15 1.06 -4.59
N GLY A 34 20.28 1.37 -3.98
CA GLY A 34 20.74 2.75 -3.76
C GLY A 34 20.09 3.45 -2.57
N LEU A 35 19.04 2.87 -1.94
CA LEU A 35 18.29 3.52 -0.86
C LEU A 35 19.18 3.87 0.35
N ASN A 36 20.12 3.01 0.72
CA ASN A 36 21.05 3.26 1.82
C ASN A 36 21.87 4.54 1.63
N SER A 37 22.26 4.86 0.41
CA SER A 37 22.97 6.10 0.08
C SER A 37 22.01 7.28 -0.13
N ALA A 38 20.81 7.03 -0.61
CA ALA A 38 19.83 8.07 -0.98
C ALA A 38 19.02 8.65 0.19
N GLN A 39 18.98 7.97 1.34
CA GLN A 39 18.08 8.33 2.45
C GLN A 39 18.14 9.79 2.87
N GLU A 40 19.35 10.33 3.06
CA GLU A 40 19.52 11.71 3.50
C GLU A 40 19.15 12.72 2.39
N ALA A 41 19.52 12.42 1.14
CA ALA A 41 19.15 13.25 0.00
C ALA A 41 17.63 13.27 -0.21
N ILE A 42 16.95 12.11 -0.10
CA ILE A 42 15.49 12.02 -0.18
C ILE A 42 14.81 12.89 0.89
N LYS A 43 15.31 12.89 2.12
CA LYS A 43 14.77 13.73 3.20
C LYS A 43 15.02 15.22 2.95
N ASN A 44 16.22 15.59 2.50
CA ASN A 44 16.63 16.97 2.29
C ASN A 44 15.90 17.61 1.09
N GLU A 45 15.75 16.86 0.00
CA GLU A 45 15.07 17.31 -1.22
C GLU A 45 13.54 17.08 -1.15
N ASP A 46 13.10 16.37 -0.12
CA ASP A 46 11.71 15.96 0.08
C ASP A 46 11.09 15.33 -1.18
N GLY A 47 11.87 14.47 -1.83
CA GLY A 47 11.49 13.82 -3.08
C GLY A 47 12.42 12.68 -3.45
N VAL A 48 11.89 11.66 -4.12
CA VAL A 48 12.62 10.48 -4.56
C VAL A 48 12.51 10.28 -6.07
N VAL A 49 13.62 9.93 -6.72
CA VAL A 49 13.65 9.55 -8.12
C VAL A 49 13.71 8.02 -8.21
N ILE A 50 12.68 7.41 -8.79
CA ILE A 50 12.61 5.96 -9.00
C ILE A 50 13.00 5.64 -10.44
N MET A 51 14.03 4.83 -10.59
CA MET A 51 14.59 4.37 -11.86
C MET A 51 14.41 2.86 -12.03
N GLU A 52 14.65 2.32 -13.23
CA GLU A 52 14.49 0.90 -13.50
C GLU A 52 15.69 0.06 -13.05
N GLY A 53 16.89 0.50 -13.34
CA GLY A 53 18.10 -0.32 -13.25
C GLY A 53 19.16 0.18 -12.30
N TYR A 54 20.12 -0.72 -12.04
CA TYR A 54 21.30 -0.44 -11.21
C TYR A 54 22.16 0.68 -11.79
N PHE A 55 22.39 0.65 -13.12
CA PHE A 55 23.29 1.58 -13.79
C PHE A 55 22.72 2.99 -13.80
N ASP A 56 21.41 3.12 -13.96
CA ASP A 56 20.74 4.43 -13.90
C ASP A 56 20.98 5.08 -12.54
N VAL A 57 20.79 4.34 -11.44
CA VAL A 57 21.02 4.83 -10.08
C VAL A 57 22.49 5.11 -9.81
N ILE A 58 23.40 4.21 -10.22
CA ILE A 58 24.85 4.41 -10.03
C ILE A 58 25.28 5.68 -10.77
N SER A 59 24.85 5.84 -12.03
CA SER A 59 25.15 7.02 -12.82
C SER A 59 24.55 8.29 -12.20
N ALA A 60 23.28 8.24 -11.77
CA ALA A 60 22.61 9.36 -11.15
C ALA A 60 23.33 9.82 -9.87
N GLN A 61 23.58 8.90 -8.94
CA GLN A 61 24.23 9.22 -7.66
C GLN A 61 25.71 9.69 -7.88
N ALA A 62 26.45 9.06 -8.79
CA ALA A 62 27.82 9.48 -9.12
C ALA A 62 27.90 10.89 -9.73
N HIS A 63 26.82 11.38 -10.35
CA HIS A 63 26.72 12.72 -10.94
C HIS A 63 25.88 13.69 -10.10
N GLY A 64 25.67 13.38 -8.80
CA GLY A 64 25.08 14.29 -7.83
C GLY A 64 23.55 14.25 -7.76
N VAL A 65 22.86 13.32 -8.43
CA VAL A 65 21.43 13.04 -8.23
C VAL A 65 21.30 11.97 -7.15
N GLU A 66 21.52 12.38 -5.91
CA GLU A 66 21.75 11.47 -4.79
C GLU A 66 20.45 10.81 -4.27
N ASN A 67 19.28 11.40 -4.57
CA ASN A 67 17.96 10.90 -4.15
C ASN A 67 17.37 9.81 -5.08
N ALA A 68 18.20 9.19 -5.93
CA ALA A 68 17.81 8.16 -6.89
C ALA A 68 17.84 6.76 -6.28
N VAL A 69 16.84 5.93 -6.61
CA VAL A 69 16.69 4.53 -6.19
C VAL A 69 16.15 3.68 -7.34
N ALA A 70 16.35 2.35 -7.31
CA ALA A 70 15.76 1.45 -8.31
C ALA A 70 15.12 0.21 -7.71
N SER A 71 14.09 -0.31 -8.40
CA SER A 71 13.45 -1.59 -8.10
C SER A 71 14.16 -2.81 -8.67
N CYS A 72 15.13 -2.59 -9.57
CA CYS A 72 16.10 -3.56 -10.11
C CYS A 72 15.49 -4.86 -10.63
N GLY A 73 14.75 -4.77 -11.73
CA GLY A 73 14.20 -5.92 -12.45
C GLY A 73 12.92 -6.49 -11.83
N THR A 74 12.34 -5.78 -10.86
CA THR A 74 10.97 -6.04 -10.40
C THR A 74 10.10 -4.81 -10.67
N ALA A 75 8.79 -5.02 -10.90
CA ALA A 75 7.85 -3.91 -10.89
C ALA A 75 7.86 -3.25 -9.50
N LEU A 76 7.54 -1.96 -9.44
CA LEU A 76 7.35 -1.25 -8.17
C LEU A 76 6.28 -1.95 -7.33
N THR A 77 6.57 -2.18 -6.05
CA THR A 77 5.67 -2.91 -5.14
C THR A 77 5.09 -1.98 -4.05
N PRO A 78 3.98 -2.37 -3.41
CA PRO A 78 3.45 -1.65 -2.25
C PRO A 78 4.48 -1.49 -1.11
N ASP A 79 5.34 -2.48 -0.89
CA ASP A 79 6.35 -2.41 0.17
C ASP A 79 7.46 -1.40 -0.17
N HIS A 80 7.86 -1.30 -1.44
CA HIS A 80 8.76 -0.24 -1.90
C HIS A 80 8.18 1.15 -1.60
N VAL A 81 6.90 1.37 -1.93
CA VAL A 81 6.22 2.65 -1.68
C VAL A 81 6.11 2.96 -0.19
N LYS A 82 5.77 1.96 0.64
CA LYS A 82 5.71 2.12 2.11
C LYS A 82 7.07 2.49 2.70
N ILE A 83 8.15 1.94 2.17
CA ILE A 83 9.51 2.28 2.62
C ILE A 83 9.82 3.74 2.25
N LEU A 84 9.60 4.12 0.99
CA LEU A 84 9.88 5.47 0.52
C LEU A 84 9.04 6.54 1.23
N SER A 85 7.79 6.27 1.53
CA SER A 85 6.89 7.19 2.24
C SER A 85 7.36 7.58 3.65
N ARG A 86 8.34 6.85 4.22
CA ARG A 86 8.96 7.19 5.51
C ARG A 86 10.03 8.27 5.41
N TYR A 87 10.54 8.51 4.20
CA TYR A 87 11.64 9.44 3.96
C TYR A 87 11.18 10.75 3.33
N THR A 88 10.00 10.81 2.68
CA THR A 88 9.47 12.02 2.05
C THR A 88 8.27 12.54 2.86
N LYS A 89 8.24 13.83 3.20
CA LYS A 89 7.09 14.48 3.87
C LYS A 89 5.98 14.79 2.87
N SER A 90 6.33 15.39 1.73
CA SER A 90 5.40 15.76 0.66
C SER A 90 4.99 14.58 -0.23
N ARG A 91 5.57 13.37 -0.03
CA ARG A 91 5.35 12.22 -0.91
C ARG A 91 5.54 12.55 -2.39
N ARG A 92 6.56 13.37 -2.68
CA ARG A 92 6.93 13.72 -4.06
C ARG A 92 7.77 12.60 -4.67
N ILE A 93 7.28 12.04 -5.78
CA ILE A 93 7.86 10.88 -6.46
C ILE A 93 8.09 11.22 -7.91
N PHE A 94 9.31 11.06 -8.37
CA PHE A 94 9.70 11.23 -9.76
C PHE A 94 9.92 9.84 -10.36
N LEU A 95 9.14 9.49 -11.40
CA LEU A 95 9.31 8.24 -12.15
C LEU A 95 10.20 8.52 -13.36
N SER A 96 11.38 7.91 -13.39
CA SER A 96 12.33 8.02 -14.48
C SER A 96 12.57 6.63 -15.09
N PHE A 97 11.62 6.23 -15.95
CA PHE A 97 11.66 4.97 -16.68
C PHE A 97 12.00 5.22 -18.14
N ASP A 98 12.32 4.16 -18.88
CA ASP A 98 12.65 4.26 -20.30
C ASP A 98 11.52 4.90 -21.09
N THR A 99 11.84 5.60 -22.17
CA THR A 99 10.85 6.38 -22.95
C THR A 99 10.12 5.53 -23.99
N ASP A 100 10.38 4.23 -24.04
CA ASP A 100 9.70 3.30 -24.94
C ASP A 100 8.29 2.89 -24.45
N GLY A 101 7.62 2.07 -25.24
CA GLY A 101 6.27 1.60 -24.88
C GLY A 101 6.24 0.76 -23.59
N ALA A 102 7.32 0.06 -23.26
CA ALA A 102 7.44 -0.70 -22.03
C ALA A 102 7.55 0.24 -20.82
N GLY A 103 8.36 1.30 -20.91
CA GLY A 103 8.53 2.29 -19.85
C GLY A 103 7.26 3.13 -19.60
N ILE A 104 6.47 3.45 -20.65
CA ILE A 104 5.15 4.07 -20.49
C ILE A 104 4.22 3.15 -19.69
N ASN A 105 4.21 1.85 -19.99
CA ASN A 105 3.43 0.87 -19.24
C ASN A 105 3.94 0.69 -17.81
N ALA A 106 5.26 0.72 -17.60
CA ALA A 106 5.87 0.70 -16.27
C ALA A 106 5.46 1.94 -15.46
N THR A 107 5.45 3.14 -16.08
CA THR A 107 4.96 4.38 -15.48
C THR A 107 3.50 4.27 -15.04
N LYS A 108 2.60 3.75 -15.92
CA LYS A 108 1.19 3.55 -15.58
C LYS A 108 1.02 2.57 -14.42
N LYS A 109 1.67 1.41 -14.46
CA LYS A 109 1.59 0.40 -13.40
C LYS A 109 2.19 0.91 -12.09
N GLY A 110 3.37 1.52 -12.15
CA GLY A 110 4.06 2.07 -10.98
C GLY A 110 3.22 3.16 -10.30
N SER A 111 2.64 4.07 -11.07
CA SER A 111 1.77 5.11 -10.52
C SER A 111 0.50 4.56 -9.88
N ALA A 112 -0.10 3.51 -10.43
CA ALA A 112 -1.25 2.83 -9.83
C ALA A 112 -0.90 2.22 -8.47
N VAL A 113 0.26 1.53 -8.37
CA VAL A 113 0.75 0.96 -7.11
C VAL A 113 1.01 2.07 -6.07
N ILE A 114 1.63 3.18 -6.48
CA ILE A 114 1.87 4.34 -5.59
C ILE A 114 0.54 4.87 -5.04
N LYS A 115 -0.41 5.18 -5.92
CA LYS A 115 -1.72 5.71 -5.56
C LYS A 115 -2.47 4.76 -4.62
N GLU A 116 -2.56 3.49 -4.96
CA GLU A 116 -3.25 2.48 -4.14
C GLU A 116 -2.60 2.33 -2.77
N THR A 117 -1.27 2.22 -2.71
CA THR A 117 -0.54 2.04 -1.45
C THR A 117 -0.70 3.25 -0.54
N LEU A 118 -0.51 4.46 -1.08
CA LEU A 118 -0.61 5.68 -0.29
C LEU A 118 -2.04 5.95 0.19
N SER A 119 -3.06 5.55 -0.57
CA SER A 119 -4.46 5.63 -0.12
C SER A 119 -4.77 4.74 1.08
N THR A 120 -4.05 3.61 1.22
CA THR A 120 -4.24 2.67 2.35
C THR A 120 -3.44 3.04 3.60
N LEU A 121 -2.41 3.88 3.48
CA LEU A 121 -1.55 4.29 4.60
C LEU A 121 -2.21 5.27 5.58
N GLY A 122 -3.46 5.64 5.33
CA GLY A 122 -4.30 6.43 6.25
C GLY A 122 -4.01 7.93 6.26
N ASP A 123 -4.84 8.64 7.02
CA ASP A 123 -4.90 10.10 7.10
C ASP A 123 -3.56 10.76 7.37
N ILE A 124 -3.28 11.77 6.57
CA ILE A 124 -2.12 12.66 6.63
C ILE A 124 -2.28 13.67 7.78
N LYS A 125 -2.70 13.24 8.97
CA LYS A 125 -2.81 14.17 10.12
C LYS A 125 -1.47 14.70 10.64
N GLN A 126 -0.36 14.34 10.01
CA GLN A 126 0.99 14.82 10.35
C GLN A 126 1.64 15.66 9.25
N PHE A 127 0.95 15.94 8.15
CA PHE A 127 1.51 16.79 7.09
C PHE A 127 1.14 18.24 7.35
N ASP A 128 2.17 19.09 7.38
CA ASP A 128 2.03 20.52 7.41
C ASP A 128 1.36 21.00 6.11
N GLU A 129 0.13 21.52 6.21
CA GLU A 129 -0.65 22.01 5.07
C GLU A 129 0.09 23.09 4.26
N SER A 130 1.11 23.72 4.85
CA SER A 130 1.93 24.75 4.21
C SER A 130 2.80 24.24 3.06
N HIS A 131 3.03 22.92 2.94
CA HIS A 131 3.81 22.30 1.88
C HIS A 131 2.96 21.63 0.78
N ILE A 132 1.64 21.71 0.89
CA ILE A 132 0.73 21.19 -0.15
C ILE A 132 0.69 22.21 -1.28
N SER A 133 1.44 21.95 -2.36
CA SER A 133 1.30 22.76 -3.57
C SER A 133 -0.08 22.55 -4.18
N SER A 134 -0.63 23.60 -4.80
CA SER A 134 -1.91 23.55 -5.54
C SER A 134 -1.93 22.53 -6.71
N ALA A 135 -0.76 21.95 -7.01
CA ALA A 135 -0.57 20.90 -8.03
C ALA A 135 -0.78 19.49 -7.49
N MET A 136 -1.00 19.31 -6.17
CA MET A 136 -1.30 17.99 -5.61
C MET A 136 -2.70 17.55 -6.00
N ASP A 137 -2.78 16.44 -6.68
CA ASP A 137 -4.03 15.73 -6.85
C ASP A 137 -4.36 14.98 -5.56
N ASN A 138 -5.23 15.59 -4.76
CA ASN A 138 -5.35 15.32 -3.33
C ASN A 138 -6.04 14.01 -2.93
N LYS A 139 -6.49 13.18 -3.88
CA LYS A 139 -7.10 11.89 -3.52
C LYS A 139 -6.11 10.96 -2.83
N TYR A 140 -4.84 11.05 -3.22
CA TYR A 140 -3.78 10.14 -2.75
C TYR A 140 -2.72 10.87 -1.93
N ALA A 141 -2.85 12.19 -1.78
CA ALA A 141 -1.89 13.05 -1.07
C ALA A 141 -0.43 12.76 -1.44
N CYS A 142 -0.17 12.70 -2.74
CA CYS A 142 1.17 12.54 -3.29
C CYS A 142 1.30 13.35 -4.59
N GLU A 143 2.53 13.74 -4.92
CA GLU A 143 2.86 14.38 -6.18
C GLU A 143 3.70 13.40 -7.02
N ILE A 144 3.15 12.93 -8.12
CA ILE A 144 3.85 12.03 -9.04
C ILE A 144 4.19 12.81 -10.31
N ARG A 145 5.47 12.86 -10.63
CA ARG A 145 6.02 13.48 -11.85
C ARG A 145 6.75 12.45 -12.69
N VAL A 146 6.82 12.67 -13.99
CA VAL A 146 7.49 11.77 -14.93
C VAL A 146 8.68 12.46 -15.55
N VAL A 147 9.87 11.91 -15.32
CA VAL A 147 11.13 12.39 -15.88
C VAL A 147 11.38 11.61 -17.16
N SER A 148 11.22 12.24 -18.30
CA SER A 148 11.46 11.64 -19.62
C SER A 148 12.65 12.34 -20.30
N PRO A 149 13.82 11.73 -20.35
CA PRO A 149 14.92 12.24 -21.17
C PRO A 149 14.51 12.35 -22.65
N PRO A 150 15.23 13.15 -23.45
CA PRO A 150 14.96 13.26 -24.89
C PRO A 150 14.95 11.89 -25.56
N GLN A 151 14.12 11.76 -26.63
CA GLN A 151 13.94 10.49 -27.35
C GLN A 151 15.28 9.84 -27.73
N GLY A 152 15.40 8.54 -27.44
CA GLY A 152 16.55 7.69 -27.80
C GLY A 152 17.63 7.61 -26.73
N LYS A 153 17.48 8.28 -25.60
CA LYS A 153 18.42 8.19 -24.47
C LYS A 153 17.75 7.61 -23.25
N ASP A 154 18.38 6.57 -22.67
CA ASP A 154 18.03 6.14 -21.32
C ASP A 154 18.57 7.13 -20.27
N PRO A 155 18.14 7.07 -19.01
CA PRO A 155 18.63 7.96 -17.96
C PRO A 155 20.14 7.91 -17.77
N ASP A 156 20.75 6.71 -17.80
CA ASP A 156 22.20 6.53 -17.68
C ASP A 156 22.96 7.20 -18.82
N GLU A 157 22.55 6.98 -20.07
CA GLU A 157 23.18 7.60 -21.24
C GLU A 157 23.04 9.13 -21.18
N PHE A 158 21.85 9.64 -20.82
CA PHE A 158 21.63 11.07 -20.71
C PHE A 158 22.55 11.70 -19.66
N ILE A 159 22.61 11.12 -18.45
CA ILE A 159 23.41 11.64 -17.33
C ILE A 159 24.90 11.63 -17.70
N ARG A 160 25.40 10.55 -18.30
CA ARG A 160 26.80 10.46 -18.72
C ARG A 160 27.17 11.45 -19.82
N THR A 161 26.24 11.78 -20.72
CA THR A 161 26.54 12.68 -21.85
C THR A 161 26.31 14.15 -21.51
N MET A 162 25.29 14.48 -20.72
CA MET A 162 24.86 15.85 -20.43
C MET A 162 25.19 16.32 -19.02
N GLY A 163 25.56 15.38 -18.15
CA GLY A 163 25.86 15.64 -16.75
C GLY A 163 24.66 15.60 -15.81
N GLY A 164 24.91 15.43 -14.52
CA GLY A 164 23.87 15.35 -13.49
C GLY A 164 23.11 16.66 -13.30
N ASP A 165 23.74 17.81 -13.46
CA ASP A 165 23.06 19.09 -13.32
C ASP A 165 22.01 19.30 -14.40
N ALA A 166 22.28 18.89 -15.65
CA ALA A 166 21.29 18.89 -16.71
C ALA A 166 20.10 17.97 -16.36
N PHE A 167 20.37 16.81 -15.78
CA PHE A 167 19.34 15.88 -15.36
C PHE A 167 18.50 16.43 -14.17
N LYS A 168 19.11 17.14 -13.22
CA LYS A 168 18.39 17.84 -12.16
C LYS A 168 17.41 18.90 -12.71
N GLU A 169 17.78 19.62 -13.76
CA GLU A 169 16.86 20.55 -14.43
C GLU A 169 15.68 19.80 -15.09
N TYR A 170 15.91 18.61 -15.65
CA TYR A 170 14.83 17.75 -16.15
C TYR A 170 13.89 17.29 -15.00
N ILE A 171 14.45 16.92 -13.85
CA ILE A 171 13.64 16.55 -12.67
C ILE A 171 12.78 17.73 -12.22
N LYS A 172 13.35 18.95 -12.14
CA LYS A 172 12.61 20.16 -11.73
C LYS A 172 11.49 20.52 -12.72
N SER A 173 11.73 20.34 -14.02
CA SER A 173 10.76 20.62 -15.08
C SER A 173 9.84 19.45 -15.40
N ALA A 174 9.97 18.33 -14.73
CA ALA A 174 9.19 17.12 -14.99
C ALA A 174 7.69 17.41 -14.88
N PRO A 175 6.89 17.06 -15.91
CA PRO A 175 5.44 17.24 -15.89
C PRO A 175 4.79 16.35 -14.82
N LEU A 176 3.63 16.75 -14.35
CA LEU A 176 2.77 15.90 -13.54
C LEU A 176 2.39 14.64 -14.35
N LEU A 177 2.16 13.55 -13.65
CA LEU A 177 1.75 12.28 -14.26
C LEU A 177 0.55 12.45 -15.19
N ILE A 178 -0.44 13.25 -14.79
CA ILE A 178 -1.64 13.53 -15.59
C ILE A 178 -1.28 14.19 -16.90
N ASP A 179 -0.45 15.24 -16.85
CA ASP A 179 0.00 15.95 -18.07
C ASP A 179 0.78 15.03 -18.99
N PHE A 180 1.66 14.20 -18.43
CA PHE A 180 2.42 13.22 -19.21
C PHE A 180 1.51 12.20 -19.92
N LEU A 181 0.54 11.64 -19.19
CA LEU A 181 -0.38 10.63 -19.74
C LEU A 181 -1.30 11.24 -20.81
N LEU A 182 -1.87 12.44 -20.55
CA LEU A 182 -2.69 13.15 -21.52
C LEU A 182 -1.90 13.51 -22.77
N ASN A 183 -0.68 14.03 -22.62
CA ASN A 183 0.17 14.35 -23.76
C ASN A 183 0.49 13.12 -24.62
N ASN A 184 0.67 11.94 -24.02
CA ASN A 184 0.89 10.71 -24.77
C ASN A 184 -0.35 10.29 -25.58
N ILE A 185 -1.55 10.37 -24.99
CA ILE A 185 -2.81 10.12 -25.71
C ILE A 185 -2.96 11.13 -26.86
N LEU A 186 -2.71 12.42 -26.60
CA LEU A 186 -2.87 13.46 -27.58
C LEU A 186 -1.87 13.41 -28.74
N LYS A 187 -0.73 12.69 -28.62
CA LYS A 187 0.15 12.40 -29.77
C LYS A 187 -0.56 11.57 -30.82
N GLU A 188 -1.52 10.75 -30.46
CA GLU A 188 -2.29 9.90 -31.38
C GLU A 188 -3.46 10.61 -32.05
N LYS A 189 -3.75 11.89 -31.70
CA LYS A 189 -4.90 12.66 -32.22
C LYS A 189 -4.96 12.71 -33.74
N ASN A 190 -3.81 12.76 -34.41
CA ASN A 190 -3.75 12.84 -35.87
C ASN A 190 -4.18 11.53 -36.55
N SER A 191 -4.16 10.42 -35.84
CA SER A 191 -4.61 9.09 -36.28
C SER A 191 -6.13 8.92 -36.11
N ALA A 192 -6.76 9.68 -35.22
CA ALA A 192 -8.18 9.59 -34.90
C ALA A 192 -9.05 10.36 -35.88
N LYS A 193 -9.28 9.77 -37.05
CA LYS A 193 -10.08 10.35 -38.13
C LYS A 193 -11.57 9.99 -38.08
N THR A 194 -11.90 8.85 -37.46
CA THR A 194 -13.28 8.37 -37.39
C THR A 194 -13.92 8.72 -36.02
N PRO A 195 -15.27 8.82 -35.98
CA PRO A 195 -15.97 9.02 -34.70
C PRO A 195 -15.64 7.99 -33.66
N GLN A 196 -15.45 6.71 -34.03
CA GLN A 196 -15.08 5.62 -33.14
C GLN A 196 -13.70 5.84 -32.52
N GLN A 197 -12.70 6.19 -33.36
CA GLN A 197 -11.34 6.47 -32.84
C GLN A 197 -11.31 7.69 -31.92
N LYS A 198 -12.14 8.71 -32.19
CA LYS A 198 -12.29 9.84 -31.25
C LYS A 198 -12.93 9.41 -29.94
N ALA A 199 -13.95 8.55 -29.97
CA ALA A 199 -14.58 8.01 -28.79
C ALA A 199 -13.58 7.20 -27.91
N GLU A 200 -12.72 6.37 -28.53
CA GLU A 200 -11.66 5.64 -27.82
C GLU A 200 -10.66 6.58 -27.12
N LEU A 201 -10.25 7.68 -27.79
CA LEU A 201 -9.38 8.68 -27.17
C LEU A 201 -10.08 9.41 -26.01
N VAL A 202 -11.38 9.68 -26.14
CA VAL A 202 -12.19 10.28 -25.07
C VAL A 202 -12.26 9.33 -23.87
N GLU A 203 -12.55 8.04 -24.09
CA GLU A 203 -12.59 7.04 -23.02
C GLU A 203 -11.25 6.93 -22.28
N GLN A 204 -10.13 6.84 -23.00
CA GLN A 204 -8.79 6.82 -22.41
C GLN A 204 -8.50 8.09 -21.61
N THR A 205 -8.94 9.25 -22.08
CA THR A 205 -8.79 10.52 -21.39
C THR A 205 -9.60 10.55 -20.10
N ILE A 206 -10.86 10.13 -20.17
CA ILE A 206 -11.76 10.10 -19.00
C ILE A 206 -11.23 9.15 -17.93
N GLU A 207 -10.64 8.02 -18.32
CA GLU A 207 -10.02 7.06 -17.40
C GLU A 207 -8.87 7.69 -16.58
N ILE A 208 -8.15 8.65 -17.16
CA ILE A 208 -7.14 9.42 -16.42
C ILE A 208 -7.78 10.50 -15.56
N LEU A 209 -8.75 11.23 -16.10
CA LEU A 209 -9.35 12.40 -15.45
C LEU A 209 -10.28 12.06 -14.28
N LYS A 210 -10.86 10.85 -14.23
CA LYS A 210 -11.72 10.42 -13.11
C LYS A 210 -10.99 10.42 -11.77
N ASP A 211 -9.64 10.32 -11.77
CA ASP A 211 -8.80 10.37 -10.57
C ASP A 211 -8.53 11.80 -10.07
N VAL A 212 -8.88 12.84 -10.84
CA VAL A 212 -8.69 14.24 -10.49
C VAL A 212 -9.82 14.71 -9.58
N ASN A 213 -9.53 14.99 -8.31
CA ASN A 213 -10.54 15.39 -7.32
C ASN A 213 -11.02 16.83 -7.49
N ASN A 214 -10.11 17.73 -7.88
CA ASN A 214 -10.45 19.13 -8.05
C ASN A 214 -11.27 19.31 -9.34
N LYS A 215 -12.57 19.58 -9.18
CA LYS A 215 -13.50 19.71 -10.29
C LYS A 215 -13.19 20.88 -11.23
N ILE A 216 -12.52 21.92 -10.74
CA ILE A 216 -12.08 23.04 -11.58
C ILE A 216 -10.93 22.60 -12.48
N ILE A 217 -9.92 21.96 -11.88
CA ILE A 217 -8.77 21.41 -12.63
C ILE A 217 -9.26 20.37 -13.63
N GLN A 218 -10.15 19.48 -13.20
CA GLN A 218 -10.74 18.44 -14.04
C GLN A 218 -11.46 19.05 -15.26
N SER A 219 -12.29 20.09 -15.05
CA SER A 219 -12.99 20.76 -16.16
C SER A 219 -12.05 21.48 -17.12
N GLU A 220 -10.96 22.09 -16.63
CA GLU A 220 -9.96 22.72 -17.50
C GLU A 220 -9.22 21.67 -18.37
N TYR A 221 -8.90 20.50 -17.82
CA TYR A 221 -8.35 19.40 -18.61
C TYR A 221 -9.35 18.89 -19.67
N VAL A 222 -10.63 18.73 -19.30
CA VAL A 222 -11.68 18.35 -20.27
C VAL A 222 -11.76 19.36 -21.40
N LYS A 223 -11.78 20.65 -21.10
CA LYS A 223 -11.80 21.72 -22.08
C LYS A 223 -10.57 21.71 -22.99
N MET A 224 -9.39 21.54 -22.42
CA MET A 224 -8.13 21.43 -23.17
C MET A 224 -8.18 20.26 -24.16
N VAL A 225 -8.56 19.07 -23.66
CA VAL A 225 -8.58 17.84 -24.46
C VAL A 225 -9.70 17.89 -25.52
N SER A 226 -10.91 18.34 -25.15
CA SER A 226 -12.04 18.46 -26.09
C SER A 226 -11.68 19.34 -27.29
N THR A 227 -10.98 20.44 -27.03
CA THR A 227 -10.48 21.35 -28.10
C THR A 227 -9.48 20.65 -29.02
N VAL A 228 -8.53 19.90 -28.44
CA VAL A 228 -7.46 19.22 -29.18
C VAL A 228 -7.99 18.06 -30.04
N ILE A 229 -8.94 17.24 -29.51
CA ILE A 229 -9.55 16.11 -30.23
C ILE A 229 -10.68 16.57 -31.14
N ASN A 230 -11.16 17.80 -30.98
CA ASN A 230 -12.34 18.36 -31.65
C ASN A 230 -13.60 17.53 -31.36
N VAL A 231 -13.99 17.52 -30.07
CA VAL A 231 -15.19 16.84 -29.53
C VAL A 231 -15.95 17.86 -28.69
N ASP A 232 -17.24 17.69 -28.51
CA ASP A 232 -18.06 18.55 -27.65
C ASP A 232 -17.68 18.40 -26.16
N GLU A 233 -17.35 19.52 -25.52
CA GLU A 233 -16.94 19.57 -24.12
C GLU A 233 -18.04 19.04 -23.20
N ASN A 234 -19.31 19.41 -23.46
CA ASN A 234 -20.42 18.95 -22.62
C ASN A 234 -20.66 17.44 -22.77
N ALA A 235 -20.37 16.85 -23.91
CA ALA A 235 -20.44 15.42 -24.10
C ALA A 235 -19.38 14.71 -23.27
N MET A 236 -18.13 15.22 -23.24
CA MET A 236 -17.07 14.69 -22.39
C MET A 236 -17.39 14.82 -20.90
N LEU A 237 -17.91 15.97 -20.44
CA LEU A 237 -18.30 16.17 -19.05
C LEU A 237 -19.44 15.23 -18.62
N LYS A 238 -20.42 15.00 -19.49
CA LYS A 238 -21.50 14.04 -19.21
C LYS A 238 -20.98 12.62 -19.10
N GLU A 239 -20.08 12.22 -19.98
CA GLU A 239 -19.49 10.89 -19.96
C GLU A 239 -18.60 10.68 -18.73
N LEU A 240 -17.79 11.69 -18.36
CA LEU A 240 -17.01 11.69 -17.13
C LEU A 240 -17.92 11.53 -15.91
N ALA A 241 -18.99 12.31 -15.81
CA ALA A 241 -19.96 12.20 -14.70
C ALA A 241 -20.67 10.84 -14.68
N ARG A 242 -20.89 10.21 -15.86
CA ARG A 242 -21.46 8.85 -15.95
C ARG A 242 -20.53 7.81 -15.37
N ILE A 243 -19.24 7.87 -15.75
CA ILE A 243 -18.21 6.92 -15.27
C ILE A 243 -17.95 7.11 -13.78
N GLU A 244 -17.89 8.35 -13.29
CA GLU A 244 -17.75 8.62 -11.84
C GLU A 244 -18.89 8.01 -11.03
N ARG A 245 -20.16 8.16 -11.49
CA ARG A 245 -21.32 7.55 -10.82
C ARG A 245 -21.28 6.02 -10.85
N GLN A 246 -20.80 5.42 -11.95
CA GLN A 246 -20.63 3.97 -12.03
C GLN A 246 -19.49 3.50 -11.13
N GLY A 247 -18.35 4.19 -11.13
CA GLY A 247 -17.22 3.92 -10.25
C GLY A 247 -17.57 4.09 -8.78
N ASP A 248 -18.40 5.07 -8.42
CA ASP A 248 -18.91 5.22 -7.04
C ASP A 248 -19.80 4.04 -6.62
N ASN A 249 -20.58 3.46 -7.53
CA ASN A 249 -21.40 2.29 -7.24
C ASN A 249 -20.55 1.01 -7.17
N GLU A 250 -19.63 0.82 -8.10
CA GLU A 250 -18.69 -0.32 -8.10
C GLU A 250 -17.67 -0.17 -6.97
N GLY A 251 -17.15 1.02 -6.73
CA GLY A 251 -16.27 1.33 -5.61
C GLY A 251 -16.97 1.13 -4.27
N ARG A 252 -18.27 1.44 -4.13
CA ARG A 252 -19.06 1.10 -2.93
C ARG A 252 -19.23 -0.40 -2.75
N ILE A 253 -19.37 -1.17 -3.82
CA ILE A 253 -19.47 -2.63 -3.76
C ILE A 253 -18.09 -3.24 -3.47
N GLN A 254 -17.05 -2.82 -4.17
CA GLN A 254 -15.67 -3.27 -3.95
C GLN A 254 -15.11 -2.77 -2.61
N TYR A 255 -15.41 -1.51 -2.20
CA TYR A 255 -15.02 -0.99 -0.90
C TYR A 255 -15.73 -1.74 0.22
N LYS A 256 -17.01 -2.10 0.06
CA LYS A 256 -17.70 -3.00 1.00
C LYS A 256 -17.05 -4.38 1.06
N GLN A 257 -16.67 -4.97 -0.07
CA GLN A 257 -15.97 -6.26 -0.11
C GLN A 257 -14.52 -6.13 0.42
N LYS A 258 -13.79 -5.06 0.06
CA LYS A 258 -12.41 -4.82 0.49
C LYS A 258 -12.32 -4.38 1.96
N VAL A 259 -13.30 -3.64 2.48
CA VAL A 259 -13.40 -3.30 3.92
C VAL A 259 -13.77 -4.53 4.73
N VAL A 260 -14.65 -5.41 4.24
CA VAL A 260 -14.97 -6.69 4.89
C VAL A 260 -13.74 -7.62 4.88
N THR A 261 -13.00 -7.72 3.78
CA THR A 261 -11.78 -8.55 3.71
C THR A 261 -10.62 -7.96 4.51
N ASN A 262 -10.41 -6.64 4.48
CA ASN A 262 -9.35 -5.99 5.28
C ASN A 262 -9.66 -5.99 6.78
N SER A 263 -10.92 -5.80 7.18
CA SER A 263 -11.30 -5.91 8.59
C SER A 263 -11.17 -7.33 9.11
N SER A 264 -11.51 -8.35 8.32
CA SER A 264 -11.31 -9.75 8.69
C SER A 264 -9.82 -10.13 8.75
N GLN A 265 -8.98 -9.67 7.83
CA GLN A 265 -7.54 -9.89 7.87
C GLN A 265 -6.87 -9.20 9.06
N PHE A 266 -7.29 -7.97 9.39
CA PHE A 266 -6.80 -7.26 10.58
C PHE A 266 -7.22 -7.98 11.87
N GLU A 267 -8.46 -8.44 11.93
CA GLU A 267 -9.02 -9.20 13.05
C GLU A 267 -8.26 -10.53 13.24
N ILE A 268 -8.03 -11.29 12.17
CA ILE A 268 -7.26 -12.53 12.20
C ILE A 268 -5.82 -12.26 12.67
N LYS A 269 -5.18 -11.21 12.16
CA LYS A 269 -3.84 -10.82 12.59
C LYS A 269 -3.79 -10.42 14.06
N ALA A 270 -4.79 -9.70 14.55
CA ALA A 270 -4.88 -9.32 15.97
C ALA A 270 -5.09 -10.54 16.87
N GLN A 271 -5.88 -11.53 16.43
CA GLN A 271 -6.05 -12.80 17.15
C GLN A 271 -4.74 -13.63 17.14
N LYS A 272 -4.02 -13.71 16.00
CA LYS A 272 -2.68 -14.34 15.93
C LYS A 272 -1.70 -13.67 16.89
N ASN A 273 -1.70 -12.33 16.99
CA ASN A 273 -0.88 -11.59 17.94
C ASN A 273 -1.20 -11.93 19.40
N LEU A 274 -2.45 -12.21 19.74
CA LEU A 274 -2.80 -12.66 21.08
C LEU A 274 -2.33 -14.09 21.35
N LEU A 275 -2.42 -14.99 20.38
CA LEU A 275 -1.93 -16.35 20.52
C LEU A 275 -0.39 -16.40 20.59
N SER A 276 0.30 -15.47 19.91
CA SER A 276 1.76 -15.42 19.92
C SER A 276 2.35 -15.14 21.31
N VAL A 277 1.57 -14.50 22.19
CA VAL A 277 1.96 -14.24 23.59
C VAL A 277 2.28 -15.55 24.35
N PHE A 278 1.57 -16.64 24.06
CA PHE A 278 1.85 -17.94 24.68
C PHE A 278 3.17 -18.55 24.23
N LEU A 279 3.63 -18.19 23.02
CA LEU A 279 4.88 -18.69 22.43
C LEU A 279 6.07 -17.73 22.61
N ALA A 280 5.82 -16.55 23.20
CA ALA A 280 6.84 -15.54 23.51
C ALA A 280 7.26 -15.53 24.98
N ASN A 281 6.55 -16.30 25.81
CA ASN A 281 6.69 -16.24 27.26
C ASN A 281 7.92 -17.01 27.73
N ASP A 282 9.07 -16.37 27.80
CA ASP A 282 10.33 -16.91 28.38
C ASP A 282 10.25 -17.02 29.90
N ASN A 283 9.16 -17.59 30.43
CA ASN A 283 8.84 -17.71 31.87
C ASN A 283 8.56 -16.38 32.60
N VAL A 284 8.18 -15.32 31.84
CA VAL A 284 7.83 -14.01 32.40
C VAL A 284 6.54 -14.11 33.24
N LEU A 285 5.52 -14.78 32.68
CA LEU A 285 4.26 -15.10 33.39
C LEU A 285 3.98 -16.60 33.29
N SER A 286 3.30 -17.17 34.25
CA SER A 286 2.84 -18.56 34.15
C SER A 286 1.73 -18.67 33.09
N TYR A 287 1.61 -19.85 32.46
CA TYR A 287 0.52 -20.11 31.52
C TYR A 287 -0.86 -19.80 32.12
N GLN A 288 -1.06 -20.12 33.41
CA GLN A 288 -2.30 -19.87 34.13
C GLN A 288 -2.60 -18.36 34.23
N GLN A 289 -1.59 -17.55 34.55
CA GLN A 289 -1.74 -16.08 34.59
C GLN A 289 -2.10 -15.51 33.22
N LEU A 290 -1.44 -15.96 32.15
CA LEU A 290 -1.78 -15.55 30.79
C LEU A 290 -3.21 -15.94 30.40
N LYS A 291 -3.63 -17.15 30.76
CA LYS A 291 -4.98 -17.64 30.50
C LYS A 291 -6.05 -16.82 31.24
N GLU A 292 -5.79 -16.41 32.48
CA GLU A 292 -6.68 -15.56 33.27
C GLU A 292 -6.80 -14.12 32.71
N MET A 293 -5.76 -13.64 32.04
CA MET A 293 -5.79 -12.34 31.38
C MET A 293 -6.63 -12.33 30.11
N LEU A 294 -6.75 -13.48 29.41
CA LEU A 294 -7.46 -13.57 28.14
C LEU A 294 -8.94 -13.92 28.34
N PRO A 295 -9.89 -13.10 27.89
CA PRO A 295 -11.30 -13.48 27.85
C PRO A 295 -11.53 -14.77 27.06
N GLU A 296 -12.43 -15.64 27.51
CA GLU A 296 -12.66 -16.95 26.89
C GLU A 296 -13.07 -16.86 25.42
N ASP A 297 -13.85 -15.83 25.05
CA ASP A 297 -14.42 -15.59 23.72
C ASP A 297 -13.59 -14.62 22.85
N ILE A 298 -12.35 -14.30 23.27
CA ILE A 298 -11.52 -13.31 22.57
C ILE A 298 -11.03 -13.82 21.21
N ILE A 299 -10.83 -15.11 21.06
CA ILE A 299 -10.48 -15.75 19.79
C ILE A 299 -11.77 -16.27 19.15
N GLN A 300 -12.10 -15.77 17.98
CA GLN A 300 -13.37 -16.05 17.27
C GLN A 300 -13.19 -16.79 15.93
N ASP A 301 -11.99 -16.77 15.37
CA ASP A 301 -11.68 -17.50 14.15
C ASP A 301 -11.60 -19.00 14.41
N GLU A 302 -12.34 -19.80 13.66
CA GLU A 302 -12.48 -21.24 13.85
C GLU A 302 -11.12 -21.95 13.82
N THR A 303 -10.22 -21.56 12.92
CA THR A 303 -8.89 -22.17 12.77
C THR A 303 -7.99 -21.78 13.93
N LEU A 304 -8.05 -20.52 14.39
CA LEU A 304 -7.27 -20.04 15.53
C LEU A 304 -7.78 -20.63 16.86
N ILE A 305 -9.07 -20.98 16.95
CA ILE A 305 -9.62 -21.73 18.09
C ILE A 305 -8.98 -23.13 18.18
N ILE A 306 -8.75 -23.82 17.05
CA ILE A 306 -8.05 -25.10 17.04
C ILE A 306 -6.64 -24.94 17.59
N VAL A 307 -5.91 -23.92 17.12
CA VAL A 307 -4.55 -23.64 17.59
C VAL A 307 -4.55 -23.33 19.08
N LYS A 308 -5.47 -22.46 19.57
CA LYS A 308 -5.63 -22.13 20.98
C LYS A 308 -5.88 -23.38 21.84
N ASN A 309 -6.82 -24.22 21.44
CA ASN A 309 -7.19 -25.42 22.19
C ASN A 309 -6.01 -26.41 22.25
N THR A 310 -5.21 -26.49 21.20
CA THR A 310 -4.01 -27.35 21.18
C THR A 310 -2.92 -26.76 22.09
N ILE A 311 -2.73 -25.44 22.10
CA ILE A 311 -1.86 -24.77 23.08
C ILE A 311 -2.33 -25.05 24.51
N ASP A 312 -3.62 -24.88 24.79
CA ASP A 312 -4.22 -25.13 26.10
C ASP A 312 -3.98 -26.57 26.58
N LYS A 313 -4.12 -27.55 25.67
CA LYS A 313 -3.87 -28.98 25.94
C LYS A 313 -2.42 -29.27 26.28
N LEU A 314 -1.48 -28.76 25.47
CA LEU A 314 -0.06 -29.07 25.61
C LEU A 314 0.59 -28.28 26.76
N ALA A 315 0.21 -27.03 26.97
CA ALA A 315 0.76 -26.19 28.04
C ALA A 315 0.40 -26.66 29.44
N CYS A 316 -0.60 -27.53 29.61
CA CYS A 316 -0.88 -28.21 30.89
C CYS A 316 0.22 -29.19 31.31
N THR A 317 1.02 -29.70 30.37
CA THR A 317 2.05 -30.72 30.61
C THR A 317 3.46 -30.26 30.30
N ILE A 318 3.60 -29.19 29.52
CA ILE A 318 4.87 -28.64 29.01
C ILE A 318 5.08 -27.25 29.57
N ASN A 319 6.11 -27.06 30.38
CA ASN A 319 6.45 -25.75 30.95
C ASN A 319 7.50 -24.96 30.14
N ASN A 320 8.02 -25.53 29.05
CA ASN A 320 9.05 -24.91 28.24
C ASN A 320 8.49 -24.50 26.90
N VAL A 321 8.60 -23.22 26.56
CA VAL A 321 8.05 -22.64 25.31
C VAL A 321 8.65 -23.28 24.05
N LYS A 322 9.95 -23.56 24.03
CA LYS A 322 10.60 -24.22 22.87
C LYS A 322 10.07 -25.64 22.65
N GLU A 323 9.85 -26.37 23.75
CA GLU A 323 9.27 -27.71 23.70
C GLU A 323 7.80 -27.67 23.31
N LEU A 324 7.04 -26.70 23.83
CA LEU A 324 5.65 -26.44 23.43
C LEU A 324 5.54 -26.17 21.93
N THR A 325 6.36 -25.25 21.41
CA THR A 325 6.38 -24.92 19.98
C THR A 325 6.73 -26.13 19.12
N LYS A 326 7.72 -26.93 19.51
CA LYS A 326 8.09 -28.15 18.81
C LYS A 326 6.93 -29.17 18.76
N ASN A 327 6.24 -29.35 19.88
CA ASN A 327 5.11 -30.29 19.93
C ASN A 327 3.90 -29.78 19.12
N LEU A 328 3.66 -28.47 19.08
CA LEU A 328 2.64 -27.86 18.22
C LEU A 328 2.91 -28.14 16.74
N TYR A 329 4.16 -27.98 16.27
CA TYR A 329 4.52 -28.36 14.91
C TYR A 329 4.34 -29.84 14.63
N THR A 330 4.56 -30.71 15.61
CA THR A 330 4.34 -32.16 15.45
C THR A 330 2.86 -32.49 15.36
N GLU A 331 2.00 -31.83 16.16
CA GLU A 331 0.53 -32.02 16.09
C GLU A 331 -0.08 -31.53 14.77
N PHE A 332 0.50 -30.50 14.14
CA PHE A 332 -0.02 -29.89 12.92
C PHE A 332 0.70 -30.32 11.63
N ILE A 333 1.64 -31.28 11.72
CA ILE A 333 2.52 -31.66 10.59
C ILE A 333 1.75 -32.17 9.35
N GLU A 334 0.55 -32.73 9.53
CA GLU A 334 -0.29 -33.25 8.47
C GLU A 334 -1.25 -32.19 7.88
N ASP A 335 -1.29 -30.97 8.46
CA ASP A 335 -2.14 -29.86 8.01
C ASP A 335 -1.29 -28.66 7.65
N ASP A 336 -1.05 -28.46 6.34
CA ASP A 336 -0.25 -27.36 5.80
C ASP A 336 -0.80 -25.99 6.24
N ASN A 337 -2.12 -25.82 6.35
CA ASN A 337 -2.73 -24.55 6.73
C ASN A 337 -2.48 -24.24 8.22
N LEU A 338 -2.67 -25.20 9.10
CA LEU A 338 -2.38 -25.02 10.53
C LEU A 338 -0.88 -24.83 10.77
N THR A 339 -0.02 -25.50 10.04
CA THR A 339 1.44 -25.34 10.09
C THR A 339 1.84 -23.93 9.66
N GLN A 340 1.26 -23.38 8.60
CA GLN A 340 1.51 -22.01 8.16
C GLN A 340 1.02 -20.98 9.19
N ILE A 341 -0.17 -21.18 9.74
CA ILE A 341 -0.73 -20.32 10.79
C ILE A 341 0.15 -20.34 12.04
N LEU A 342 0.64 -21.50 12.45
CA LEU A 342 1.56 -21.63 13.59
C LEU A 342 2.87 -20.88 13.32
N THR A 343 3.41 -20.99 12.10
CA THR A 343 4.62 -20.26 11.70
C THR A 343 4.42 -18.74 11.80
N ASP A 344 3.29 -18.22 11.32
CA ASP A 344 2.96 -16.80 11.45
C ASP A 344 2.86 -16.36 12.94
N ILE A 345 2.29 -17.22 13.82
CA ILE A 345 2.16 -16.95 15.25
C ILE A 345 3.54 -16.95 15.93
N VAL A 346 4.42 -17.88 15.55
CA VAL A 346 5.80 -17.94 16.07
C VAL A 346 6.59 -16.71 15.63
N GLU A 347 6.49 -16.28 14.37
CA GLU A 347 7.13 -15.03 13.91
C GLU A 347 6.64 -13.81 14.70
N LEU A 348 5.34 -13.74 14.98
CA LEU A 348 4.76 -12.65 15.77
C LEU A 348 5.21 -12.69 17.24
N SER A 349 5.58 -13.84 17.77
CA SER A 349 6.05 -13.97 19.15
C SER A 349 7.40 -13.28 19.40
N GLU A 350 8.22 -13.11 18.35
CA GLU A 350 9.52 -12.44 18.46
C GLU A 350 9.40 -10.99 18.96
N ALA A 351 8.26 -10.33 18.69
CA ALA A 351 8.01 -8.95 19.16
C ALA A 351 7.88 -8.84 20.69
N PHE A 352 7.68 -9.93 21.40
CA PHE A 352 7.50 -9.98 22.85
C PHE A 352 8.72 -10.55 23.60
N HIS A 353 9.72 -11.09 22.86
CA HIS A 353 10.93 -11.61 23.49
C HIS A 353 11.76 -10.50 24.15
N GLY A 354 12.24 -10.76 25.34
CA GLY A 354 13.12 -9.85 26.08
C GLY A 354 12.42 -8.66 26.73
N LEU A 355 11.07 -8.62 26.73
CA LEU A 355 10.32 -7.63 27.49
C LEU A 355 10.38 -7.92 28.98
N GLU A 356 10.50 -6.87 29.81
CA GLU A 356 10.34 -6.96 31.25
C GLU A 356 8.89 -7.34 31.62
N PRO A 357 8.63 -7.99 32.77
CA PRO A 357 7.29 -8.48 33.14
C PRO A 357 6.18 -7.44 33.00
N ASP A 358 6.41 -6.22 33.48
CA ASP A 358 5.41 -5.14 33.42
C ASP A 358 5.14 -4.66 32.00
N GLU A 359 6.17 -4.66 31.14
CA GLU A 359 6.05 -4.30 29.72
C GLU A 359 5.31 -5.38 28.96
N PHE A 360 5.61 -6.63 29.25
CA PHE A 360 4.94 -7.79 28.67
C PHE A 360 3.44 -7.79 29.02
N GLU A 361 3.10 -7.63 30.30
CA GLU A 361 1.71 -7.56 30.75
C GLU A 361 0.95 -6.40 30.08
N ARG A 362 1.57 -5.22 30.00
CA ARG A 362 0.99 -4.06 29.31
C ARG A 362 0.73 -4.34 27.84
N ALA A 363 1.69 -4.93 27.13
CA ALA A 363 1.54 -5.27 25.72
C ALA A 363 0.39 -6.28 25.49
N VAL A 364 0.23 -7.27 26.37
CA VAL A 364 -0.90 -8.21 26.32
C VAL A 364 -2.24 -7.47 26.49
N ARG A 365 -2.35 -6.61 27.50
CA ARG A 365 -3.57 -5.83 27.78
C ARG A 365 -3.92 -4.90 26.62
N GLU A 366 -2.94 -4.23 26.03
CA GLU A 366 -3.15 -3.36 24.86
C GLU A 366 -3.69 -4.14 23.64
N ASN A 367 -3.16 -5.34 23.38
CA ASN A 367 -3.66 -6.19 22.32
C ASN A 367 -5.09 -6.66 22.57
N ILE A 368 -5.46 -7.01 23.80
CA ILE A 368 -6.84 -7.36 24.19
C ILE A 368 -7.78 -6.17 23.94
N VAL A 369 -7.40 -4.97 24.39
CA VAL A 369 -8.20 -3.74 24.19
C VAL A 369 -8.39 -3.46 22.71
N ARG A 370 -7.32 -3.58 21.91
CA ARG A 370 -7.37 -3.36 20.46
C ARG A 370 -8.32 -4.34 19.77
N LEU A 371 -8.29 -5.62 20.14
CA LEU A 371 -9.17 -6.63 19.54
C LEU A 371 -10.62 -6.45 19.98
N LYS A 372 -10.89 -6.15 21.25
CA LYS A 372 -12.25 -5.81 21.74
C LYS A 372 -12.84 -4.61 20.98
N LYS A 373 -12.03 -3.58 20.73
CA LYS A 373 -12.45 -2.42 19.93
C LYS A 373 -12.81 -2.83 18.50
N CYS A 374 -12.02 -3.71 17.89
CA CYS A 374 -12.32 -4.24 16.55
C CYS A 374 -13.67 -4.96 16.50
N TYR A 375 -13.97 -5.81 17.49
CA TYR A 375 -15.28 -6.50 17.58
C TYR A 375 -16.43 -5.55 17.78
N GLN A 376 -16.28 -4.52 18.63
CA GLN A 376 -17.30 -3.50 18.82
C GLN A 376 -17.59 -2.71 17.54
N GLU A 377 -16.55 -2.38 16.77
CA GLU A 377 -16.71 -1.68 15.48
C GLU A 377 -17.45 -2.56 14.46
N LYS A 378 -17.11 -3.84 14.38
CA LYS A 378 -17.76 -4.83 13.52
C LYS A 378 -19.25 -4.99 13.86
N GLU A 379 -19.56 -5.08 15.14
CA GLU A 379 -20.93 -5.20 15.62
C GLU A 379 -21.74 -3.92 15.34
N ALA A 380 -21.15 -2.75 15.58
CA ALA A 380 -21.80 -1.47 15.27
C ALA A 380 -22.07 -1.33 13.76
N GLU A 381 -21.16 -1.83 12.91
CA GLU A 381 -21.37 -1.82 11.46
C GLU A 381 -22.47 -2.78 11.01
N LYS A 382 -22.57 -3.99 11.61
CA LYS A 382 -23.69 -4.89 11.37
C LYS A 382 -25.02 -4.23 11.70
N ILE A 383 -25.12 -3.56 12.86
CA ILE A 383 -26.33 -2.83 13.27
C ILE A 383 -26.65 -1.69 12.30
N ARG A 384 -25.64 -0.94 11.82
CA ARG A 384 -25.82 0.11 10.80
C ARG A 384 -26.34 -0.45 9.47
N GLN A 385 -25.88 -1.64 9.06
CA GLN A 385 -26.36 -2.29 7.84
C GLN A 385 -27.81 -2.76 7.98
N GLN A 386 -28.18 -3.32 9.11
CA GLN A 386 -29.57 -3.67 9.42
C GLN A 386 -30.48 -2.42 9.38
N TYR A 387 -30.03 -1.31 9.97
CA TYR A 387 -30.76 -0.03 9.91
C TYR A 387 -30.98 0.46 8.46
N LYS A 388 -30.01 0.28 7.57
CA LYS A 388 -30.15 0.70 6.16
C LYS A 388 -31.06 -0.20 5.32
N GLN A 389 -31.33 -1.42 5.78
CA GLN A 389 -32.21 -2.37 5.08
C GLN A 389 -33.69 -2.22 5.51
N VAL A 390 -33.94 -1.56 6.63
CA VAL A 390 -35.30 -1.30 7.14
C VAL A 390 -35.83 -0.03 6.47
N ASN A 391 -36.57 -0.20 5.39
CA ASN A 391 -37.02 0.94 4.58
C ASN A 391 -38.32 1.61 5.04
N ASP A 392 -39.20 1.00 5.87
CA ASP A 392 -40.54 1.57 6.15
C ASP A 392 -41.13 1.27 7.54
N ASP A 393 -40.40 0.69 8.47
CA ASP A 393 -40.92 0.44 9.82
C ASP A 393 -40.25 1.33 10.87
N GLU A 394 -40.85 2.49 11.16
CA GLU A 394 -40.31 3.48 12.10
C GLU A 394 -40.00 2.90 13.49
N ILE A 395 -40.74 1.89 13.93
CA ILE A 395 -40.56 1.24 15.24
C ILE A 395 -39.28 0.38 15.24
N GLU A 396 -39.05 -0.38 14.19
CA GLU A 396 -37.86 -1.21 14.04
C GLU A 396 -36.59 -0.34 13.86
N ALA A 397 -36.70 0.74 13.07
CA ALA A 397 -35.64 1.74 12.92
C ALA A 397 -35.31 2.41 14.26
N LEU A 398 -36.27 2.71 15.09
CA LEU A 398 -36.10 3.30 16.43
C LEU A 398 -35.40 2.33 17.39
N LYS A 399 -35.75 1.04 17.36
CA LYS A 399 -35.07 -0.01 18.16
C LYS A 399 -33.59 -0.18 17.78
N ILE A 400 -33.30 -0.20 16.49
CA ILE A 400 -31.90 -0.28 15.96
C ILE A 400 -31.13 0.98 16.38
N GLN A 401 -31.74 2.15 16.33
CA GLN A 401 -31.13 3.41 16.76
C GLN A 401 -30.83 3.43 18.27
N MET A 402 -31.70 2.88 19.10
CA MET A 402 -31.47 2.71 20.53
C MET A 402 -30.31 1.75 20.81
N GLN A 403 -30.23 0.61 20.13
CA GLN A 403 -29.14 -0.35 20.26
C GLN A 403 -27.78 0.27 19.87
N LEU A 404 -27.75 1.08 18.81
CA LEU A 404 -26.56 1.83 18.38
C LEU A 404 -26.13 2.83 19.46
N ARG A 405 -27.08 3.57 20.05
CA ARG A 405 -26.82 4.56 21.08
C ARG A 405 -26.26 3.94 22.36
N ASP A 406 -26.80 2.79 22.78
CA ASP A 406 -26.33 2.07 23.96
C ASP A 406 -24.92 1.50 23.76
N LYS A 407 -24.61 0.96 22.58
CA LYS A 407 -23.26 0.50 22.24
C LYS A 407 -22.24 1.64 22.07
N ILE A 408 -22.67 2.82 21.63
CA ILE A 408 -21.82 4.02 21.59
C ILE A 408 -21.56 4.56 23.01
N LYS A 409 -22.55 4.57 23.90
CA LYS A 409 -22.36 4.96 25.31
C LYS A 409 -21.37 4.06 26.06
N LEU A 410 -21.43 2.75 25.80
CA LEU A 410 -20.43 1.79 26.31
C LEU A 410 -19.00 2.08 25.78
N ARG A 411 -18.90 2.80 24.67
CA ARG A 411 -17.63 3.18 24.01
C ARG A 411 -17.02 4.45 24.62
N THR A 412 -17.84 5.38 25.11
CA THR A 412 -17.36 6.69 25.62
C THR A 412 -17.10 6.68 27.13
N GLY A 413 -17.43 5.62 27.84
CA GLY A 413 -17.17 5.52 29.29
C GLY A 413 -18.00 6.49 30.15
N ASP A 414 -18.96 7.19 29.56
CA ASP A 414 -19.90 8.03 30.30
C ASP A 414 -20.94 7.15 31.04
N LYS A 415 -20.86 7.20 32.37
CA LYS A 415 -21.87 6.63 33.27
C LYS A 415 -23.16 7.42 33.23
#